data_fee9c5077bb508ddae54d40e079f6db2
#
_entry.id   fee9c5077bb508ddae54d40e079f6db2
#
_cell.length_a   1.000
_cell.length_b   1.000
_cell.length_c   1.000
_cell.angle_alpha   90.00
_cell.angle_beta   90.00
_cell.angle_gamma   90.00
#
_symmetry.space_group_name_H-M   'P 1'
#
loop_
_entity.id
_entity.type
_entity.pdbx_description
1 polymer ?
#
loop_
_entity_poly.entity_id
_entity_poly.type
_entity_poly.pdbx_seq_one_letter_code
_entity_poly.pdbx_strand_id
1 'polypeptide(L)'
;MRRALALAALIALSTAATAGAAYAEHWTKFANGDNGTEWSYDGDYSYKDKQTGRLVVMQAISKPSANLAPGGPGTGVGYVYALDCAKHNVIMVSAYKPSQPFAIPDNWRSNTPKKAGGAEDEALFAAVCPHIDHVPVK
;
A
#
# COMPACT_ATOMS: atom_id res chain seq x y z
N MET A 1 10.51 57.69 -41.59
CA MET A 1 10.10 56.28 -41.75
C MET A 1 10.95 55.44 -40.80
N ARG A 2 10.45 55.05 -39.65
CA ARG A 2 11.14 54.10 -38.77
C ARG A 2 10.11 53.05 -38.34
N ARG A 3 10.28 51.82 -38.81
CA ARG A 3 9.47 50.67 -38.46
C ARG A 3 9.97 50.15 -37.10
N ALA A 4 9.15 50.23 -36.06
CA ALA A 4 9.38 49.56 -34.79
C ALA A 4 8.83 48.13 -34.92
N LEU A 5 9.71 47.16 -34.83
CA LEU A 5 9.36 45.76 -34.68
C LEU A 5 9.15 45.45 -33.18
N ALA A 6 7.91 45.23 -32.80
CA ALA A 6 7.57 44.76 -31.48
C ALA A 6 7.80 43.21 -31.43
N LEU A 7 8.81 42.77 -30.70
CA LEU A 7 9.00 41.39 -30.34
C LEU A 7 8.06 41.05 -29.18
N ALA A 8 7.04 40.26 -29.44
CA ALA A 8 6.22 39.62 -28.43
C ALA A 8 6.95 38.40 -27.89
N ALA A 9 7.45 38.49 -26.68
CA ALA A 9 8.00 37.34 -25.98
C ALA A 9 6.83 36.48 -25.42
N LEU A 10 6.63 35.32 -26.03
CA LEU A 10 5.75 34.28 -25.51
C LEU A 10 6.46 33.60 -24.34
N ILE A 11 6.05 33.91 -23.12
CA ILE A 11 6.43 33.16 -21.93
C ILE A 11 5.55 31.90 -21.90
N ALA A 12 6.12 30.78 -22.32
CA ALA A 12 5.49 29.49 -22.11
C ALA A 12 5.59 29.12 -20.61
N LEU A 13 4.48 29.26 -19.86
CA LEU A 13 4.36 28.65 -18.55
C LEU A 13 4.29 27.14 -18.72
N SER A 14 5.40 26.47 -18.54
CA SER A 14 5.43 25.01 -18.37
C SER A 14 4.90 24.70 -16.97
N THR A 15 3.62 24.37 -16.88
CA THR A 15 3.05 23.72 -15.68
C THR A 15 3.66 22.32 -15.62
N ALA A 16 4.67 22.15 -14.77
CA ALA A 16 5.13 20.83 -14.37
C ALA A 16 3.99 20.16 -13.60
N ALA A 17 3.19 19.35 -14.28
CA ALA A 17 2.30 18.41 -13.62
C ALA A 17 3.20 17.42 -12.86
N THR A 18 3.27 17.56 -11.53
CA THR A 18 3.77 16.50 -10.68
C THR A 18 2.79 15.35 -10.80
N ALA A 19 3.05 14.45 -11.73
CA ALA A 19 2.39 13.15 -11.73
C ALA A 19 2.83 12.47 -10.44
N GLY A 20 1.97 12.49 -9.42
CA GLY A 20 2.12 11.60 -8.28
C GLY A 20 2.27 10.20 -8.85
N ALA A 21 3.30 9.47 -8.45
CA ALA A 21 3.50 8.11 -8.89
C ALA A 21 2.20 7.35 -8.58
N ALA A 22 1.42 7.01 -9.61
CA ALA A 22 0.34 6.07 -9.49
C ALA A 22 1.01 4.74 -9.15
N TYR A 23 0.90 4.30 -7.90
CA TYR A 23 1.28 2.95 -7.55
C TYR A 23 0.41 2.02 -8.39
N ALA A 24 1.03 1.18 -9.21
CA ALA A 24 0.32 0.13 -9.90
C ALA A 24 -0.13 -0.86 -8.84
N GLU A 25 -1.39 -0.76 -8.43
CA GLU A 25 -1.98 -1.63 -7.43
C GLU A 25 -2.36 -2.95 -8.08
N HIS A 26 -1.81 -4.04 -7.54
CA HIS A 26 -2.11 -5.39 -8.00
C HIS A 26 -2.74 -6.19 -6.87
N TRP A 27 -4.03 -6.07 -6.74
CA TRP A 27 -4.79 -6.69 -5.66
C TRP A 27 -5.05 -8.17 -5.92
N THR A 28 -4.58 -9.01 -5.01
CA THR A 28 -4.82 -10.45 -5.01
C THR A 28 -5.63 -10.82 -3.78
N LYS A 29 -6.82 -11.37 -3.99
CA LYS A 29 -7.65 -11.88 -2.89
C LYS A 29 -6.98 -13.08 -2.23
N PHE A 30 -6.95 -13.09 -0.89
CA PHE A 30 -6.38 -14.18 -0.12
C PHE A 30 -7.35 -14.78 0.91
N ALA A 31 -8.40 -14.07 1.32
CA ALA A 31 -9.36 -14.57 2.29
C ALA A 31 -10.75 -13.96 2.11
N ASN A 32 -11.76 -14.66 2.62
CA ASN A 32 -13.07 -14.11 2.90
C ASN A 32 -13.11 -13.70 4.38
N GLY A 33 -13.63 -12.51 4.64
CA GLY A 33 -13.92 -12.05 5.98
C GLY A 33 -15.41 -12.22 6.33
N ASP A 34 -15.79 -11.67 7.47
CA ASP A 34 -17.17 -11.71 7.94
C ASP A 34 -18.09 -10.79 7.12
N ASN A 35 -19.39 -11.10 7.08
CA ASN A 35 -20.43 -10.27 6.46
C ASN A 35 -20.19 -9.94 4.97
N GLY A 36 -19.62 -10.88 4.22
CA GLY A 36 -19.36 -10.73 2.79
C GLY A 36 -18.19 -9.80 2.47
N THR A 37 -17.34 -9.48 3.44
CA THR A 37 -16.04 -8.83 3.19
C THR A 37 -15.06 -9.78 2.55
N GLU A 38 -14.16 -9.22 1.76
CA GLU A 38 -13.03 -9.92 1.17
C GLU A 38 -11.74 -9.18 1.51
N TRP A 39 -10.68 -9.96 1.70
CA TRP A 39 -9.34 -9.45 1.99
C TRP A 39 -8.43 -9.69 0.80
N SER A 40 -7.75 -8.64 0.38
CA SER A 40 -6.76 -8.69 -0.70
C SER A 40 -5.45 -8.05 -0.24
N TYR A 41 -4.34 -8.47 -0.84
CA TYR A 41 -3.05 -7.80 -0.66
C TYR A 41 -2.56 -7.22 -1.97
N ASP A 42 -1.76 -6.15 -1.88
CA ASP A 42 -1.13 -5.54 -3.04
C ASP A 42 0.25 -6.15 -3.28
N GLY A 43 0.38 -6.94 -4.34
CA GLY A 43 1.63 -7.58 -4.71
C GLY A 43 2.74 -6.58 -5.09
N ASP A 44 2.36 -5.44 -5.65
CA ASP A 44 3.31 -4.41 -6.08
C ASP A 44 3.84 -3.57 -4.91
N TYR A 45 3.08 -3.46 -3.82
CA TYR A 45 3.51 -2.76 -2.62
C TYR A 45 4.50 -3.55 -1.77
N SER A 46 4.43 -4.87 -1.79
CA SER A 46 5.15 -5.76 -0.87
C SER A 46 6.67 -5.60 -0.96
N TYR A 47 7.32 -5.52 0.19
CA TYR A 47 8.78 -5.47 0.30
C TYR A 47 9.29 -6.12 1.58
N LYS A 48 10.56 -6.53 1.57
CA LYS A 48 11.27 -6.99 2.76
C LYS A 48 11.96 -5.81 3.44
N ASP A 49 11.62 -5.58 4.69
CA ASP A 49 12.28 -4.53 5.46
C ASP A 49 13.73 -4.90 5.79
N LYS A 50 14.65 -4.10 5.32
CA LYS A 50 16.09 -4.33 5.46
C LYS A 50 16.55 -4.41 6.92
N GLN A 51 15.93 -3.65 7.82
CA GLN A 51 16.37 -3.56 9.21
C GLN A 51 15.88 -4.74 10.05
N THR A 52 14.65 -5.21 9.80
CA THR A 52 14.02 -6.25 10.62
C THR A 52 13.93 -7.60 9.94
N GLY A 53 14.08 -7.65 8.62
CA GLY A 53 13.83 -8.84 7.81
C GLY A 53 12.34 -9.16 7.65
N ARG A 54 11.43 -8.32 8.15
CA ARG A 54 10.00 -8.53 8.05
C ARG A 54 9.48 -8.27 6.65
N LEU A 55 8.47 -9.02 6.25
CA LEU A 55 7.74 -8.80 5.02
C LEU A 55 6.65 -7.74 5.26
N VAL A 56 6.78 -6.58 4.62
CA VAL A 56 5.79 -5.50 4.73
C VAL A 56 4.80 -5.62 3.58
N VAL A 57 3.53 -5.71 3.90
CA VAL A 57 2.43 -5.89 2.94
C VAL A 57 1.31 -4.90 3.20
N MET A 58 0.66 -4.48 2.14
CA MET A 58 -0.56 -3.68 2.20
C MET A 58 -1.76 -4.58 1.94
N GLN A 59 -2.76 -4.49 2.80
CA GLN A 59 -4.02 -5.19 2.67
C GLN A 59 -5.14 -4.22 2.36
N ALA A 60 -6.10 -4.65 1.58
CA ALA A 60 -7.35 -3.94 1.35
C ALA A 60 -8.54 -4.78 1.79
N ILE A 61 -9.55 -4.10 2.28
CA ILE A 61 -10.85 -4.68 2.60
C ILE A 61 -11.81 -4.29 1.48
N SER A 62 -12.50 -5.26 0.92
CA SER A 62 -13.58 -5.05 -0.05
C SER A 62 -14.88 -5.66 0.41
N LYS A 63 -15.98 -5.17 -0.11
CA LYS A 63 -17.32 -5.70 0.14
C LYS A 63 -18.10 -5.72 -1.18
N PRO A 64 -18.06 -6.82 -1.92
CA PRO A 64 -18.66 -6.90 -3.25
C PRO A 64 -20.15 -6.56 -3.28
N SER A 65 -20.90 -6.96 -2.25
CA SER A 65 -22.32 -6.65 -2.11
C SER A 65 -22.65 -5.16 -1.99
N ALA A 66 -21.67 -4.33 -1.60
CA ALA A 66 -21.78 -2.88 -1.50
C ALA A 66 -20.99 -2.15 -2.59
N ASN A 67 -20.51 -2.87 -3.61
CA ASN A 67 -19.64 -2.35 -4.67
C ASN A 67 -18.35 -1.68 -4.14
N LEU A 68 -17.86 -2.12 -2.99
CA LEU A 68 -16.58 -1.68 -2.45
C LEU A 68 -15.47 -2.57 -2.99
N ALA A 69 -14.75 -2.08 -3.99
CA ALA A 69 -13.60 -2.77 -4.56
C ALA A 69 -12.36 -2.63 -3.64
N PRO A 70 -11.40 -3.56 -3.73
CA PRO A 70 -10.12 -3.38 -3.05
C PRO A 70 -9.41 -2.14 -3.61
N GLY A 71 -8.78 -1.37 -2.75
CA GLY A 71 -8.04 -0.16 -3.16
C GLY A 71 -7.10 0.32 -2.08
N GLY A 72 -6.08 1.06 -2.48
CA GLY A 72 -5.06 1.61 -1.61
C GLY A 72 -5.46 2.92 -0.91
N PRO A 73 -4.49 3.59 -0.27
CA PRO A 73 -4.71 4.88 0.36
C PRO A 73 -5.32 5.89 -0.60
N GLY A 74 -6.33 6.61 -0.13
CA GLY A 74 -7.08 7.59 -0.92
C GLY A 74 -8.34 7.05 -1.59
N THR A 75 -8.44 5.76 -1.86
CA THR A 75 -9.59 5.12 -2.52
C THR A 75 -10.18 3.96 -1.75
N GLY A 76 -9.40 3.28 -0.92
CA GLY A 76 -9.80 2.08 -0.21
C GLY A 76 -9.61 2.14 1.30
N VAL A 77 -9.98 1.06 1.97
CA VAL A 77 -9.79 0.83 3.41
C VAL A 77 -8.89 -0.37 3.59
N GLY A 78 -7.93 -0.26 4.48
CA GLY A 78 -7.05 -1.39 4.78
C GLY A 78 -5.95 -1.07 5.78
N TYR A 79 -4.95 -1.93 5.78
CA TYR A 79 -3.85 -1.91 6.72
C TYR A 79 -2.52 -2.18 6.03
N VAL A 80 -1.45 -1.68 6.64
CA VAL A 80 -0.09 -2.12 6.33
C VAL A 80 0.42 -2.94 7.50
N TYR A 81 0.88 -4.15 7.23
CA TYR A 81 1.41 -5.07 8.21
C TYR A 81 2.86 -5.45 7.90
N ALA A 82 3.65 -5.67 8.95
CA ALA A 82 5.01 -6.22 8.86
C ALA A 82 5.02 -7.60 9.51
N LEU A 83 5.17 -8.64 8.68
CA LEU A 83 5.09 -10.03 9.06
C LEU A 83 6.48 -10.62 9.36
N ASP A 84 6.61 -11.35 10.47
CA ASP A 84 7.72 -12.26 10.68
C ASP A 84 7.30 -13.66 10.27
N CYS A 85 7.70 -14.07 9.08
CA CYS A 85 7.29 -15.34 8.49
C CYS A 85 7.84 -16.56 9.27
N ALA A 86 8.96 -16.42 9.96
CA ALA A 86 9.57 -17.49 10.76
C ALA A 86 8.90 -17.63 12.12
N LYS A 87 8.65 -16.51 12.82
CA LYS A 87 8.06 -16.50 14.16
C LYS A 87 6.55 -16.43 14.17
N HIS A 88 5.93 -16.24 13.02
CA HIS A 88 4.47 -16.16 12.87
C HIS A 88 3.83 -15.06 13.71
N ASN A 89 4.43 -13.88 13.70
CA ASN A 89 3.92 -12.70 14.36
C ASN A 89 3.87 -11.49 13.44
N VAL A 90 3.09 -10.49 13.82
CA VAL A 90 2.78 -9.34 12.99
C VAL A 90 2.89 -8.04 13.79
N ILE A 91 3.39 -7.01 13.15
CA ILE A 91 3.30 -5.62 13.61
C ILE A 91 2.33 -4.89 12.68
N MET A 92 1.30 -4.24 13.25
CA MET A 92 0.50 -3.29 12.49
C MET A 92 1.30 -2.00 12.31
N VAL A 93 1.64 -1.68 11.08
CA VAL A 93 2.44 -0.51 10.73
C VAL A 93 1.56 0.73 10.58
N SER A 94 0.47 0.61 9.85
CA SER A 94 -0.46 1.70 9.60
C SER A 94 -1.83 1.17 9.16
N ALA A 95 -2.83 2.03 9.29
CA ALA A 95 -4.17 1.84 8.71
C ALA A 95 -4.47 2.98 7.75
N TYR A 96 -5.32 2.75 6.77
CA TYR A 96 -5.72 3.79 5.82
C TYR A 96 -7.21 3.75 5.51
N LYS A 97 -7.73 4.90 5.09
CA LYS A 97 -9.13 5.08 4.68
C LYS A 97 -9.19 6.00 3.45
N PRO A 98 -10.29 5.98 2.70
CA PRO A 98 -10.47 6.91 1.59
C PRO A 98 -10.40 8.37 2.06
N SER A 99 -9.80 9.23 1.24
CA SER A 99 -9.75 10.69 1.45
C SER A 99 -9.07 11.13 2.76
N GLN A 100 -8.29 10.26 3.39
CA GLN A 100 -7.51 10.60 4.57
C GLN A 100 -6.01 10.55 4.26
N PRO A 101 -5.19 11.42 4.86
CA PRO A 101 -3.75 11.35 4.72
C PRO A 101 -3.23 9.99 5.17
N PHE A 102 -2.35 9.40 4.37
CA PHE A 102 -1.68 8.15 4.69
C PHE A 102 -0.23 8.42 5.10
N ALA A 103 0.18 7.86 6.23
CA ALA A 103 1.55 7.96 6.70
C ALA A 103 1.99 6.65 7.33
N ILE A 104 3.26 6.31 7.10
CA ILE A 104 3.95 5.22 7.80
C ILE A 104 4.74 5.86 8.94
N PRO A 105 4.43 5.54 10.21
CA PRO A 105 5.21 6.04 11.35
C PRO A 105 6.65 5.54 11.29
N ASP A 106 7.63 6.42 11.46
CA ASP A 106 9.05 6.07 11.37
C ASP A 106 9.49 5.06 12.44
N ASN A 107 8.79 5.04 13.57
CA ASN A 107 9.09 4.18 14.72
C ASN A 107 8.30 2.87 14.76
N TRP A 108 7.64 2.48 13.68
CA TRP A 108 6.81 1.27 13.66
C TRP A 108 7.61 -0.01 14.03
N ARG A 109 8.90 -0.04 13.75
CA ARG A 109 9.78 -1.19 14.05
C ARG A 109 9.94 -1.46 15.54
N SER A 110 9.71 -0.45 16.38
CA SER A 110 9.74 -0.58 17.84
C SER A 110 8.41 -1.02 18.46
N ASN A 111 7.35 -1.13 17.66
CA ASN A 111 6.07 -1.63 18.16
C ASN A 111 6.16 -3.10 18.54
N THR A 112 5.42 -3.47 19.59
CA THR A 112 5.39 -4.85 20.07
C THR A 112 4.68 -5.76 19.06
N PRO A 113 5.35 -6.82 18.58
CA PRO A 113 4.71 -7.80 17.71
C PRO A 113 3.58 -8.53 18.43
N LYS A 114 2.54 -8.85 17.69
CA LYS A 114 1.44 -9.71 18.14
C LYS A 114 1.52 -11.05 17.42
N LYS A 115 1.17 -12.13 18.09
CA LYS A 115 1.02 -13.43 17.44
C LYS A 115 -0.03 -13.32 16.34
N ALA A 116 0.21 -13.92 15.19
CA ALA A 116 -0.79 -14.03 14.12
C ALA A 116 -2.04 -14.70 14.70
N GLY A 117 -3.18 -14.07 14.50
CA GLY A 117 -4.44 -14.50 15.08
C GLY A 117 -5.55 -14.55 14.05
N GLY A 118 -6.35 -15.64 14.12
CA GLY A 118 -7.49 -15.82 13.24
C GLY A 118 -7.18 -16.31 11.83
N ALA A 119 -8.23 -16.70 11.14
CA ALA A 119 -8.14 -17.30 9.80
C ALA A 119 -7.59 -16.34 8.74
N GLU A 120 -7.85 -15.04 8.89
CA GLU A 120 -7.39 -14.02 7.93
C GLU A 120 -5.88 -13.84 7.99
N ASP A 121 -5.30 -13.73 9.19
CA ASP A 121 -3.86 -13.61 9.37
C ASP A 121 -3.14 -14.86 8.82
N GLU A 122 -3.63 -16.06 9.17
CA GLU A 122 -3.07 -17.31 8.67
C GLU A 122 -3.13 -17.40 7.14
N ALA A 123 -4.23 -16.98 6.54
CA ALA A 123 -4.37 -16.94 5.09
C ALA A 123 -3.40 -15.93 4.45
N LEU A 124 -3.18 -14.78 5.09
CA LEU A 124 -2.20 -13.81 4.62
C LEU A 124 -0.78 -14.38 4.65
N PHE A 125 -0.36 -14.96 5.76
CA PHE A 125 0.95 -15.59 5.86
C PHE A 125 1.15 -16.68 4.79
N ALA A 126 0.15 -17.52 4.58
CA ALA A 126 0.20 -18.57 3.56
C ALA A 126 0.30 -18.00 2.14
N ALA A 127 -0.33 -16.85 1.88
CA ALA A 127 -0.34 -16.22 0.57
C ALA A 127 0.97 -15.49 0.26
N VAL A 128 1.59 -14.82 1.22
CA VAL A 128 2.70 -13.88 0.95
C VAL A 128 4.07 -14.39 1.40
N CYS A 129 4.18 -15.15 2.48
CA CYS A 129 5.48 -15.62 2.98
C CYS A 129 6.26 -16.50 2.00
N PRO A 130 5.65 -17.36 1.15
CA PRO A 130 6.38 -18.09 0.13
C PRO A 130 7.10 -17.20 -0.90
N HIS A 131 6.71 -15.93 -1.02
CA HIS A 131 7.26 -14.96 -1.96
C HIS A 131 8.27 -13.99 -1.36
N ILE A 132 8.63 -14.15 -0.08
CA ILE A 132 9.50 -13.20 0.64
C ILE A 132 10.86 -12.97 -0.04
N ASP A 133 11.39 -13.97 -0.75
CA ASP A 133 12.67 -13.87 -1.46
C ASP A 133 12.55 -13.24 -2.85
N HIS A 134 11.32 -12.97 -3.30
CA HIS A 134 11.01 -12.40 -4.61
C HIS A 134 10.58 -10.94 -4.55
N VAL A 135 10.45 -10.36 -3.37
CA VAL A 135 10.08 -8.95 -3.19
C VAL A 135 11.32 -8.07 -3.06
N PRO A 136 11.21 -6.76 -3.39
CA PRO A 136 12.31 -5.83 -3.15
C PRO A 136 12.72 -5.76 -1.69
N VAL A 137 13.99 -5.46 -1.42
CA VAL A 137 14.51 -5.15 -0.09
C VAL A 137 14.63 -3.63 0.03
N LYS A 138 14.03 -3.05 1.06
CA LYS A 138 14.04 -1.60 1.29
C LYS A 138 14.48 -1.26 2.70
#